data_f17dd54038839a5f9a1a5174b0e05674
#
_entry.id   f17dd54038839a5f9a1a5174b0e05674
#
_cell.length_a   1.000
_cell.length_b   1.000
_cell.length_c   1.000
_cell.angle_alpha   90.00
_cell.angle_beta   90.00
_cell.angle_gamma   90.00
#
_symmetry.space_group_name_H-M   'P 1'
#
loop_
_entity.id
_entity.type
_entity.pdbx_description
1 polymer ?
#
loop_
_entity_poly.entity_id
_entity_poly.type
_entity_poly.pdbx_seq_one_letter_code
_entity_poly.pdbx_strand_id
1 'polypeptide(L)'
;LDSFAPRQAQLQMAEAVEDTLSCEGSLVVEAGTGIGKTLAYLVPALLCGERVIVSTGTKTLQDQLFFRDLPMVKETLGLSLKTSLLKGRANYLCLHRMMIARTEGRLPSREAVIELEAVQDWSARTVDGDLSIAGVVTDDSGLMPFVTSTADNCLGSECPQFEDCFVARARNEAQEADIVVV
;
A
#
# COMPACT_ATOMS: atom_id res chain seq x y z
N LEU A 1 -26.30 -16.81 1.56
CA LEU A 1 -26.34 -16.28 0.15
C LEU A 1 -27.73 -15.75 -0.26
N ASP A 2 -28.70 -15.74 0.64
CA ASP A 2 -30.11 -15.43 0.32
C ASP A 2 -30.45 -13.93 0.17
N SER A 3 -29.46 -13.05 0.11
CA SER A 3 -29.69 -11.59 -0.07
C SER A 3 -28.89 -10.94 -1.19
N PHE A 4 -28.25 -11.70 -2.08
CA PHE A 4 -27.56 -11.12 -3.21
C PHE A 4 -28.54 -10.77 -4.32
N ALA A 5 -28.85 -9.48 -4.47
CA ALA A 5 -29.56 -8.94 -5.62
C ALA A 5 -28.53 -8.36 -6.61
N PRO A 6 -28.45 -8.87 -7.85
CA PRO A 6 -27.60 -8.30 -8.89
C PRO A 6 -27.95 -6.82 -9.09
N ARG A 7 -26.95 -5.95 -9.03
CA ARG A 7 -27.12 -4.52 -9.27
C ARG A 7 -26.76 -4.23 -10.72
N GLN A 8 -27.73 -3.87 -11.54
CA GLN A 8 -27.55 -3.63 -12.97
C GLN A 8 -26.38 -2.67 -13.27
N ALA A 9 -26.29 -1.56 -12.50
CA ALA A 9 -25.21 -0.58 -12.68
C ALA A 9 -23.82 -1.15 -12.35
N GLN A 10 -23.72 -2.07 -11.37
CA GLN A 10 -22.47 -2.76 -11.04
C GLN A 10 -22.02 -3.68 -12.17
N LEU A 11 -22.95 -4.44 -12.74
CA LEU A 11 -22.68 -5.33 -13.87
C LEU A 11 -22.24 -4.55 -15.11
N GLN A 12 -22.99 -3.50 -15.48
CA GLN A 12 -22.62 -2.62 -16.60
C GLN A 12 -21.22 -2.02 -16.46
N MET A 13 -20.85 -1.60 -15.24
CA MET A 13 -19.51 -1.11 -14.99
C MET A 13 -18.46 -2.21 -15.14
N ALA A 14 -18.72 -3.43 -14.65
CA ALA A 14 -17.79 -4.54 -14.77
C ALA A 14 -17.56 -4.94 -16.24
N GLU A 15 -18.62 -5.05 -17.02
CA GLU A 15 -18.57 -5.32 -18.47
C GLU A 15 -17.77 -4.24 -19.22
N ALA A 16 -18.02 -2.96 -18.91
CA ALA A 16 -17.29 -1.85 -19.52
C ALA A 16 -15.78 -1.85 -19.17
N VAL A 17 -15.43 -2.25 -17.96
CA VAL A 17 -14.02 -2.42 -17.54
C VAL A 17 -13.37 -3.59 -18.29
N GLU A 18 -14.06 -4.74 -18.39
CA GLU A 18 -13.59 -5.93 -19.11
C GLU A 18 -13.32 -5.61 -20.59
N ASP A 19 -14.28 -4.98 -21.26
CA ASP A 19 -14.16 -4.56 -22.66
C ASP A 19 -12.97 -3.61 -22.85
N THR A 20 -12.79 -2.66 -21.92
CA THR A 20 -11.71 -1.67 -21.98
C THR A 20 -10.33 -2.31 -21.78
N LEU A 21 -10.21 -3.25 -20.85
CA LEU A 21 -8.97 -4.01 -20.64
C LEU A 21 -8.64 -4.85 -21.89
N SER A 22 -9.64 -5.47 -22.50
CA SER A 22 -9.46 -6.31 -23.69
C SER A 22 -9.03 -5.55 -24.94
N CYS A 23 -9.41 -4.26 -25.07
CA CYS A 23 -9.03 -3.42 -26.21
C CYS A 23 -7.91 -2.41 -25.92
N GLU A 24 -7.24 -2.53 -24.75
CA GLU A 24 -6.18 -1.58 -24.30
C GLU A 24 -6.63 -0.10 -24.34
N GLY A 25 -7.89 0.11 -24.00
CA GLY A 25 -8.53 1.43 -24.11
C GLY A 25 -8.41 2.29 -22.85
N SER A 26 -9.21 3.36 -22.81
CA SER A 26 -9.37 4.22 -21.64
C SER A 26 -10.84 4.33 -21.29
N LEU A 27 -11.18 4.20 -20.02
CA LEU A 27 -12.54 4.28 -19.51
C LEU A 27 -12.61 5.29 -18.35
N VAL A 28 -13.60 6.17 -18.40
CA VAL A 28 -13.96 7.04 -17.28
C VAL A 28 -15.36 6.70 -16.84
N VAL A 29 -15.53 6.37 -15.57
CA VAL A 29 -16.82 5.97 -14.99
C VAL A 29 -17.18 6.88 -13.84
N GLU A 30 -18.35 7.47 -13.89
CA GLU A 30 -19.00 8.12 -12.76
C GLU A 30 -20.07 7.18 -12.20
N ALA A 31 -19.95 6.87 -10.92
CA ALA A 31 -20.87 5.95 -10.27
C ALA A 31 -21.10 6.37 -8.81
N GLY A 32 -22.36 6.40 -8.37
CA GLY A 32 -22.75 6.78 -7.03
C GLY A 32 -22.14 5.92 -5.93
N THR A 33 -22.25 6.37 -4.67
CA THR A 33 -21.81 5.59 -3.52
C THR A 33 -22.69 4.34 -3.33
N GLY A 34 -22.09 3.25 -2.83
CA GLY A 34 -22.85 2.04 -2.50
C GLY A 34 -23.23 1.11 -3.66
N ILE A 35 -22.89 1.43 -4.92
CA ILE A 35 -23.18 0.52 -6.06
C ILE A 35 -22.23 -0.70 -6.11
N GLY A 36 -21.14 -0.71 -5.35
CA GLY A 36 -20.17 -1.81 -5.37
C GLY A 36 -19.08 -1.62 -6.43
N LYS A 37 -18.65 -0.37 -6.68
CA LYS A 37 -17.59 -0.03 -7.65
C LYS A 37 -16.33 -0.88 -7.51
N THR A 38 -15.90 -1.13 -6.28
CA THR A 38 -14.67 -1.90 -6.00
C THR A 38 -14.74 -3.27 -6.66
N LEU A 39 -15.81 -4.02 -6.49
CA LEU A 39 -15.97 -5.32 -7.13
C LEU A 39 -16.12 -5.21 -8.64
N ALA A 40 -16.81 -4.16 -9.12
CA ALA A 40 -17.04 -3.96 -10.54
C ALA A 40 -15.77 -3.75 -11.35
N TYR A 41 -14.73 -3.10 -10.78
CA TYR A 41 -13.44 -2.99 -11.47
C TYR A 41 -12.45 -4.09 -11.08
N LEU A 42 -12.52 -4.59 -9.85
CA LEU A 42 -11.55 -5.53 -9.33
C LEU A 42 -11.69 -6.92 -9.94
N VAL A 43 -12.93 -7.39 -10.12
CA VAL A 43 -13.18 -8.71 -10.72
C VAL A 43 -12.62 -8.83 -12.14
N PRO A 44 -12.96 -7.96 -13.11
CA PRO A 44 -12.35 -8.04 -14.43
C PRO A 44 -10.83 -7.81 -14.41
N ALA A 45 -10.33 -6.93 -13.54
CA ALA A 45 -8.88 -6.70 -13.39
C ALA A 45 -8.12 -7.94 -12.89
N LEU A 46 -8.72 -8.76 -12.02
CA LEU A 46 -8.13 -10.02 -11.56
C LEU A 46 -8.23 -11.15 -12.60
N LEU A 47 -9.19 -11.07 -13.51
CA LEU A 47 -9.43 -12.10 -14.54
C LEU A 47 -8.74 -11.79 -15.87
N CYS A 48 -8.27 -10.57 -16.11
CA CYS A 48 -7.67 -10.19 -17.40
C CYS A 48 -6.37 -10.94 -17.75
N GLY A 49 -5.70 -11.54 -16.76
CA GLY A 49 -4.43 -12.25 -16.96
C GLY A 49 -3.19 -11.36 -17.10
N GLU A 50 -3.38 -10.06 -17.02
CA GLU A 50 -2.32 -9.05 -17.12
C GLU A 50 -1.89 -8.53 -15.74
N ARG A 51 -0.75 -7.86 -15.66
CA ARG A 51 -0.32 -7.17 -14.45
C ARG A 51 -1.09 -5.86 -14.28
N VAL A 52 -1.70 -5.67 -13.10
CA VAL A 52 -2.57 -4.53 -12.83
C VAL A 52 -2.05 -3.69 -11.68
N ILE A 53 -2.11 -2.38 -11.85
CA ILE A 53 -1.89 -1.41 -10.75
C ILE A 53 -3.24 -0.78 -10.40
N VAL A 54 -3.63 -0.89 -9.13
CA VAL A 54 -4.81 -0.23 -8.59
C VAL A 54 -4.38 0.94 -7.71
N SER A 55 -4.65 2.16 -8.19
CA SER A 55 -4.35 3.38 -7.44
C SER A 55 -5.56 3.87 -6.65
N THR A 56 -5.34 4.25 -5.40
CA THR A 56 -6.38 4.78 -4.51
C THR A 56 -6.04 6.18 -4.01
N GLY A 57 -7.06 6.96 -3.66
CA GLY A 57 -6.86 8.35 -3.23
C GLY A 57 -6.48 8.51 -1.75
N THR A 58 -6.59 7.48 -0.92
CA THR A 58 -6.31 7.55 0.53
C THR A 58 -5.71 6.26 1.06
N LYS A 59 -4.88 6.35 2.12
CA LYS A 59 -4.31 5.18 2.82
C LYS A 59 -5.40 4.21 3.31
N THR A 60 -6.49 4.74 3.86
CA THR A 60 -7.61 3.93 4.37
C THR A 60 -8.25 3.09 3.27
N LEU A 61 -8.46 3.67 2.08
CA LEU A 61 -8.99 2.92 0.93
C LEU A 61 -7.98 1.91 0.40
N GLN A 62 -6.70 2.25 0.41
CA GLN A 62 -5.61 1.37 0.03
C GLN A 62 -5.56 0.14 0.94
N ASP A 63 -5.59 0.35 2.26
CA ASP A 63 -5.58 -0.73 3.26
C ASP A 63 -6.86 -1.59 3.16
N GLN A 64 -8.04 -0.97 3.01
CA GLN A 64 -9.30 -1.68 2.80
C GLN A 64 -9.24 -2.59 1.56
N LEU A 65 -8.77 -2.04 0.44
CA LEU A 65 -8.66 -2.80 -0.80
C LEU A 65 -7.70 -3.98 -0.65
N PHE A 66 -6.52 -3.74 -0.08
CA PHE A 66 -5.47 -4.75 0.02
C PHE A 66 -5.76 -5.84 1.05
N PHE A 67 -6.21 -5.46 2.26
CA PHE A 67 -6.37 -6.41 3.36
C PHE A 67 -7.75 -7.07 3.43
N ARG A 68 -8.76 -6.51 2.75
CA ARG A 68 -10.14 -7.03 2.80
C ARG A 68 -10.68 -7.41 1.43
N ASP A 69 -10.71 -6.47 0.48
CA ASP A 69 -11.46 -6.66 -0.75
C ASP A 69 -10.73 -7.61 -1.73
N LEU A 70 -9.42 -7.45 -1.91
CA LEU A 70 -8.57 -8.32 -2.74
C LEU A 70 -8.56 -9.77 -2.26
N PRO A 71 -8.29 -10.09 -0.98
CA PRO A 71 -8.30 -11.47 -0.50
C PRO A 71 -9.67 -12.12 -0.69
N MET A 72 -10.76 -11.41 -0.39
CA MET A 72 -12.13 -11.90 -0.55
C MET A 72 -12.44 -12.28 -2.01
N VAL A 73 -12.07 -11.42 -2.97
CA VAL A 73 -12.31 -11.69 -4.39
C VAL A 73 -11.43 -12.83 -4.91
N LYS A 74 -10.15 -12.86 -4.54
CA LYS A 74 -9.24 -13.97 -4.90
C LYS A 74 -9.76 -15.32 -4.41
N GLU A 75 -10.19 -15.39 -3.15
CA GLU A 75 -10.76 -16.60 -2.56
C GLU A 75 -12.05 -17.02 -3.28
N THR A 76 -12.96 -16.06 -3.52
CA THR A 76 -14.23 -16.32 -4.20
C THR A 76 -14.04 -16.83 -5.62
N LEU A 77 -13.03 -16.31 -6.35
CA LEU A 77 -12.72 -16.70 -7.73
C LEU A 77 -11.73 -17.89 -7.82
N GLY A 78 -11.19 -18.37 -6.71
CA GLY A 78 -10.19 -19.44 -6.68
C GLY A 78 -8.86 -19.06 -7.35
N LEU A 79 -8.47 -17.78 -7.29
CA LEU A 79 -7.29 -17.26 -7.97
C LEU A 79 -6.05 -17.29 -7.07
N SER A 80 -4.92 -17.76 -7.64
CA SER A 80 -3.61 -17.76 -6.98
C SER A 80 -2.71 -16.69 -7.59
N LEU A 81 -3.04 -15.41 -7.33
CA LEU A 81 -2.30 -14.25 -7.80
C LEU A 81 -1.40 -13.67 -6.70
N LYS A 82 -0.18 -13.25 -7.06
CA LYS A 82 0.69 -12.48 -6.18
C LYS A 82 0.15 -11.05 -6.08
N THR A 83 -0.04 -10.57 -4.86
CA THR A 83 -0.51 -9.19 -4.60
C THR A 83 0.48 -8.45 -3.75
N SER A 84 0.73 -7.17 -4.04
CA SER A 84 1.62 -6.31 -3.26
C SER A 84 0.98 -4.97 -2.95
N LEU A 85 1.32 -4.43 -1.78
CA LEU A 85 0.94 -3.10 -1.33
C LEU A 85 2.17 -2.21 -1.37
N LEU A 86 2.14 -1.15 -2.17
CA LEU A 86 3.22 -0.19 -2.25
C LEU A 86 2.75 1.20 -1.84
N LYS A 87 3.15 1.63 -0.66
CA LYS A 87 2.90 2.98 -0.15
C LYS A 87 4.03 3.94 -0.54
N GLY A 88 3.79 5.24 -0.40
CA GLY A 88 4.85 6.24 -0.52
C GLY A 88 5.96 6.01 0.51
N ARG A 89 7.21 6.30 0.14
CA ARG A 89 8.38 6.03 1.01
C ARG A 89 8.32 6.66 2.39
N ALA A 90 7.60 7.77 2.55
CA ALA A 90 7.39 8.43 3.84
C ALA A 90 6.50 7.63 4.82
N ASN A 91 5.92 6.51 4.38
CA ASN A 91 5.19 5.60 5.26
C ASN A 91 6.06 4.46 5.81
N TYR A 92 7.26 4.28 5.26
CA TYR A 92 8.16 3.21 5.69
C TYR A 92 9.26 3.74 6.60
N LEU A 93 9.64 2.94 7.59
CA LEU A 93 10.80 3.19 8.41
C LEU A 93 12.07 3.22 7.54
N CYS A 94 12.87 4.26 7.70
CA CYS A 94 14.19 4.36 7.13
C CYS A 94 15.24 4.04 8.20
N LEU A 95 15.83 2.87 8.17
CA LEU A 95 16.83 2.42 9.15
C LEU A 95 18.02 3.37 9.22
N HIS A 96 18.48 3.86 8.08
CA HIS A 96 19.60 4.84 8.02
C HIS A 96 19.26 6.13 8.77
N ARG A 97 18.08 6.72 8.54
CA ARG A 97 17.67 7.94 9.21
C ARG A 97 17.41 7.72 10.71
N MET A 98 16.81 6.60 11.07
CA MET A 98 16.63 6.22 12.46
C MET A 98 17.98 6.13 13.20
N MET A 99 19.01 5.55 12.58
CA MET A 99 20.35 5.49 13.15
C MET A 99 20.97 6.89 13.33
N ILE A 100 20.81 7.77 12.35
CA ILE A 100 21.25 9.17 12.45
C ILE A 100 20.54 9.89 13.61
N ALA A 101 19.22 9.77 13.69
CA ALA A 101 18.41 10.37 14.76
C ALA A 101 18.89 9.95 16.17
N ARG A 102 19.27 8.68 16.32
CA ARG A 102 19.83 8.13 17.57
C ARG A 102 21.20 8.68 17.91
N THR A 103 22.07 8.85 16.93
CA THR A 103 23.46 9.28 17.15
C THR A 103 23.56 10.80 17.34
N GLU A 104 22.79 11.57 16.60
CA GLU A 104 22.81 13.02 16.66
C GLU A 104 22.03 13.59 17.85
N GLY A 105 21.02 12.89 18.35
CA GLY A 105 20.24 13.26 19.53
C GLY A 105 19.44 14.56 19.41
N ARG A 106 19.30 15.10 18.21
CA ARG A 106 18.62 16.40 17.95
C ARG A 106 17.16 16.18 17.57
N LEU A 107 16.38 15.66 18.51
CA LEU A 107 14.94 15.48 18.30
C LEU A 107 14.15 16.70 18.76
N PRO A 108 12.96 16.95 18.17
CA PRO A 108 12.19 18.16 18.40
C PRO A 108 11.57 18.26 19.80
N SER A 109 11.36 17.11 20.47
CA SER A 109 10.70 17.07 21.78
C SER A 109 11.11 15.83 22.56
N ARG A 110 10.73 15.80 23.85
CA ARG A 110 10.94 14.63 24.72
C ARG A 110 10.05 13.46 24.31
N GLU A 111 8.86 13.73 23.80
CA GLU A 111 7.93 12.73 23.25
C GLU A 111 8.55 12.02 22.06
N ALA A 112 9.21 12.76 21.17
CA ALA A 112 9.90 12.18 20.00
C ALA A 112 11.06 11.25 20.43
N VAL A 113 11.70 11.49 21.59
CA VAL A 113 12.72 10.56 22.12
C VAL A 113 12.08 9.25 22.55
N ILE A 114 10.95 9.28 23.24
CA ILE A 114 10.22 8.09 23.70
C ILE A 114 9.69 7.31 22.48
N GLU A 115 9.13 8.01 21.49
CA GLU A 115 8.67 7.39 20.25
C GLU A 115 9.82 6.74 19.47
N LEU A 116 11.02 7.36 19.44
CA LEU A 116 12.18 6.77 18.77
C LEU A 116 12.60 5.45 19.41
N GLU A 117 12.56 5.34 20.74
CA GLU A 117 12.82 4.09 21.43
C GLU A 117 11.79 3.00 21.06
N ALA A 118 10.49 3.38 21.04
CA ALA A 118 9.42 2.46 20.64
C ALA A 118 9.55 2.01 19.16
N VAL A 119 9.88 2.93 18.25
CA VAL A 119 10.14 2.63 16.83
C VAL A 119 11.34 1.70 16.69
N GLN A 120 12.39 1.90 17.47
CA GLN A 120 13.57 1.05 17.46
C GLN A 120 13.23 -0.40 17.90
N ASP A 121 12.51 -0.55 18.99
CA ASP A 121 12.09 -1.86 19.47
C ASP A 121 11.16 -2.57 18.49
N TRP A 122 10.30 -1.82 17.84
CA TRP A 122 9.42 -2.33 16.79
C TRP A 122 10.21 -2.70 15.52
N SER A 123 11.24 -1.93 15.16
CA SER A 123 12.07 -2.17 13.97
C SER A 123 12.72 -3.55 13.92
N ALA A 124 13.03 -4.11 15.09
CA ALA A 124 13.61 -5.46 15.22
C ALA A 124 12.61 -6.60 14.94
N ARG A 125 11.31 -6.30 14.86
CA ARG A 125 10.24 -7.29 14.74
C ARG A 125 9.38 -7.12 13.49
N THR A 126 9.39 -5.92 12.89
CA THR A 126 8.60 -5.64 11.68
C THR A 126 9.18 -6.35 10.47
N VAL A 127 8.30 -6.83 9.60
CA VAL A 127 8.69 -7.44 8.32
C VAL A 127 8.62 -6.42 7.20
N ASP A 128 7.64 -5.55 7.20
CA ASP A 128 7.33 -4.60 6.12
C ASP A 128 7.83 -3.17 6.38
N GLY A 129 8.05 -2.81 7.64
CA GLY A 129 8.48 -1.47 8.03
C GLY A 129 7.43 -0.38 7.84
N ASP A 130 6.17 -0.72 7.65
CA ASP A 130 5.07 0.23 7.45
C ASP A 130 4.66 0.90 8.76
N LEU A 131 5.12 2.14 8.98
CA LEU A 131 4.82 2.93 10.16
C LEU A 131 3.34 3.32 10.27
N SER A 132 2.62 3.39 9.15
CA SER A 132 1.21 3.81 9.15
C SER A 132 0.28 2.79 9.85
N ILE A 133 0.71 1.55 9.98
CA ILE A 133 -0.04 0.47 10.67
C ILE A 133 0.66 -0.01 11.94
N ALA A 134 1.87 0.48 12.22
CA ALA A 134 2.70 0.03 13.33
C ALA A 134 2.11 0.35 14.72
N GLY A 135 1.34 1.43 14.85
CA GLY A 135 0.76 1.89 16.11
C GLY A 135 1.79 2.40 17.13
N VAL A 136 3.06 2.54 16.75
CA VAL A 136 4.15 3.03 17.62
C VAL A 136 4.41 4.52 17.47
N VAL A 137 3.91 5.13 16.40
CA VAL A 137 4.01 6.55 16.09
C VAL A 137 2.79 6.98 15.30
N THR A 138 2.36 8.23 15.45
CA THR A 138 1.25 8.80 14.68
C THR A 138 1.76 9.53 13.43
N ASP A 139 0.93 9.65 12.39
CA ASP A 139 1.31 10.29 11.12
C ASP A 139 1.72 11.76 11.28
N ASP A 140 1.22 12.45 12.31
CA ASP A 140 1.51 13.84 12.67
C ASP A 140 2.64 14.01 13.69
N SER A 141 3.28 12.91 14.11
CA SER A 141 4.39 12.96 15.06
C SER A 141 5.58 13.75 14.52
N GLY A 142 6.15 14.58 15.38
CA GLY A 142 7.41 15.27 15.11
C GLY A 142 8.61 14.35 14.86
N LEU A 143 8.50 13.06 15.18
CA LEU A 143 9.52 12.05 14.89
C LEU A 143 9.53 11.63 13.41
N MET A 144 8.40 11.64 12.71
CA MET A 144 8.28 11.09 11.34
C MET A 144 9.38 11.58 10.37
N PRO A 145 9.74 12.89 10.31
CA PRO A 145 10.81 13.37 9.44
C PRO A 145 12.20 12.81 9.77
N PHE A 146 12.39 12.27 10.97
CA PHE A 146 13.68 11.75 11.43
C PHE A 146 13.83 10.23 11.21
N VAL A 147 12.73 9.51 11.03
CA VAL A 147 12.72 8.05 10.85
C VAL A 147 12.18 7.60 9.50
N THR A 148 11.75 8.53 8.64
CA THR A 148 11.33 8.24 7.26
C THR A 148 12.22 8.95 6.25
N SER A 149 12.09 8.63 4.97
CA SER A 149 12.86 9.27 3.89
C SER A 149 11.96 9.94 2.84
N THR A 150 12.50 10.95 2.19
CA THR A 150 11.92 11.60 1.02
C THR A 150 12.73 11.25 -0.24
N ALA A 151 12.28 11.70 -1.42
CA ALA A 151 13.06 11.52 -2.64
C ALA A 151 14.44 12.21 -2.55
N ASP A 152 14.48 13.39 -1.90
CA ASP A 152 15.67 14.24 -1.85
C ASP A 152 16.72 13.77 -0.85
N ASN A 153 16.33 13.05 0.21
CA ASN A 153 17.24 12.65 1.29
C ASN A 153 17.55 11.13 1.31
N CYS A 154 17.01 10.38 0.36
CA CYS A 154 17.28 8.94 0.23
C CYS A 154 18.54 8.69 -0.58
N LEU A 155 19.50 7.94 -0.03
CA LEU A 155 20.76 7.60 -0.68
C LEU A 155 20.61 6.52 -1.78
N GLY A 156 19.43 5.93 -1.95
CA GLY A 156 19.21 4.87 -2.95
C GLY A 156 20.10 3.65 -2.71
N SER A 157 20.69 3.11 -3.77
CA SER A 157 21.58 1.95 -3.72
C SER A 157 22.90 2.20 -2.97
N GLU A 158 23.28 3.45 -2.75
CA GLU A 158 24.49 3.81 -1.99
C GLU A 158 24.25 3.85 -0.47
N CYS A 159 23.02 3.58 -0.04
CA CYS A 159 22.67 3.60 1.38
C CYS A 159 23.35 2.44 2.13
N PRO A 160 24.02 2.69 3.27
CA PRO A 160 24.63 1.62 4.08
C PRO A 160 23.62 0.57 4.59
N GLN A 161 22.33 0.92 4.61
CA GLN A 161 21.22 0.05 5.03
C GLN A 161 20.37 -0.41 3.83
N PHE A 162 20.94 -0.46 2.62
CA PHE A 162 20.18 -0.75 1.41
C PHE A 162 19.63 -2.19 1.39
N GLU A 163 20.42 -3.15 1.85
CA GLU A 163 20.03 -4.57 1.90
C GLU A 163 18.80 -4.82 2.79
N ASP A 164 18.70 -4.08 3.90
CA ASP A 164 17.57 -4.16 4.84
C ASP A 164 16.50 -3.09 4.59
N CYS A 165 16.57 -2.36 3.47
CA CYS A 165 15.70 -1.25 3.18
C CYS A 165 14.26 -1.70 2.89
N PHE A 166 13.31 -1.33 3.75
CA PHE A 166 11.90 -1.66 3.59
C PHE A 166 11.29 -1.10 2.29
N VAL A 167 11.67 0.11 1.88
CA VAL A 167 11.21 0.70 0.60
C VAL A 167 11.74 -0.08 -0.60
N ALA A 168 13.01 -0.51 -0.58
CA ALA A 168 13.59 -1.32 -1.66
C ALA A 168 12.89 -2.68 -1.74
N ARG A 169 12.66 -3.32 -0.61
CA ARG A 169 11.93 -4.60 -0.51
C ARG A 169 10.51 -4.47 -1.04
N ALA A 170 9.73 -3.49 -0.56
CA ALA A 170 8.36 -3.27 -1.03
C ALA A 170 8.27 -3.02 -2.55
N ARG A 171 9.27 -2.32 -3.12
CA ARG A 171 9.35 -2.10 -4.57
C ARG A 171 9.67 -3.38 -5.34
N ASN A 172 10.59 -4.20 -4.84
CA ASN A 172 10.91 -5.49 -5.46
C ASN A 172 9.69 -6.42 -5.42
N GLU A 173 9.01 -6.51 -4.28
CA GLU A 173 7.77 -7.27 -4.16
C GLU A 173 6.68 -6.77 -5.14
N ALA A 174 6.54 -5.45 -5.29
CA ALA A 174 5.62 -4.86 -6.26
C ALA A 174 6.01 -5.17 -7.71
N GLN A 175 7.30 -5.28 -8.03
CA GLN A 175 7.75 -5.68 -9.37
C GLN A 175 7.45 -7.14 -9.71
N GLU A 176 7.35 -7.99 -8.71
CA GLU A 176 7.05 -9.42 -8.89
C GLU A 176 5.54 -9.75 -8.78
N ALA A 177 4.73 -8.79 -8.36
CA ALA A 177 3.31 -8.99 -8.14
C ALA A 177 2.49 -8.92 -9.44
N ASP A 178 1.41 -9.71 -9.49
CA ASP A 178 0.41 -9.64 -10.55
C ASP A 178 -0.50 -8.42 -10.35
N ILE A 179 -0.82 -8.12 -9.08
CA ILE A 179 -1.66 -6.96 -8.70
C ILE A 179 -0.90 -6.11 -7.68
N VAL A 180 -0.74 -4.83 -7.98
CA VAL A 180 -0.11 -3.85 -7.09
C VAL A 180 -1.15 -2.81 -6.66
N VAL A 181 -1.32 -2.63 -5.36
CA VAL A 181 -2.14 -1.53 -4.80
C VAL A 181 -1.22 -0.38 -4.39
N VAL A 182 -1.50 0.84 -4.89
CA VAL A 182 -0.70 2.06 -4.63
C VAL A 182 -1.56 3.21 -4.13
#